data_e796a73f3d9e10bc322ba599979b1b7a
#
_entry.id   e796a73f3d9e10bc322ba599979b1b7a
#
_cell.length_a   1.000
_cell.length_b   1.000
_cell.length_c   1.000
_cell.angle_alpha   90.00
_cell.angle_beta   90.00
_cell.angle_gamma   90.00
#
_symmetry.space_group_name_H-M   'P 1'
#
loop_
_entity.id
_entity.type
_entity.pdbx_description
1 polymer ?
#
loop_
_entity_poly.entity_id
_entity_poly.type
_entity_poly.pdbx_seq_one_letter_code
_entity_poly.pdbx_strand_id
1 'polypeptide(L)'
;MPIYGSDPITFNGIQGHRYWFHEPFNFTGVTDVDQRLSGFPVAIFLPPNRPTSQTPLVIGIQGMCAPYGWNAFIVPTLTQMGIAVALFDTPLAGERSLVRTFSGLVQNEIAPLLERRVSLDTQLLLRIFSCTARDVRLVRDWCGERYNLTDTRIALFGVSMGVLQTAFAFSADGIGKRLLGTIGHANLKTFAKSWGNSILPDLAASPLGLLAEVLLGKSLPAIKSMVPVLRMVKHLSYADECGRACNPMTYLERVNPKSRVRFLIGECDPLVNVAAAKACASQFSDGACYVVPGMGHGTTRFGLSFCDHVRYFLATQLGDWRE
;
A
#
# COMPACT_ATOMS: atom_id res chain seq x y z
N MET A 1 -9.21 15.33 -17.19
CA MET A 1 -9.30 14.69 -15.88
C MET A 1 -9.95 15.66 -14.92
N PRO A 2 -11.07 15.34 -14.28
CA PRO A 2 -11.73 16.31 -13.39
C PRO A 2 -10.99 16.34 -12.04
N ILE A 3 -10.27 17.42 -11.81
CA ILE A 3 -9.80 17.82 -10.50
C ILE A 3 -10.81 18.84 -9.98
N TYR A 4 -11.42 18.54 -8.83
CA TYR A 4 -12.41 19.42 -8.23
C TYR A 4 -11.92 19.89 -6.85
N GLY A 5 -11.00 20.82 -6.86
CA GLY A 5 -10.51 21.47 -5.65
C GLY A 5 -9.04 21.24 -5.39
N SER A 6 -8.43 22.21 -4.74
CA SER A 6 -7.10 22.13 -4.21
C SER A 6 -7.01 22.92 -2.90
N ASP A 7 -6.40 22.32 -1.90
CA ASP A 7 -6.19 22.96 -0.59
C ASP A 7 -4.69 22.98 -0.26
N PRO A 8 -4.17 24.07 0.29
CA PRO A 8 -2.84 24.06 0.86
C PRO A 8 -2.83 23.14 2.09
N ILE A 9 -1.77 22.37 2.22
CA ILE A 9 -1.53 21.50 3.38
C ILE A 9 -0.12 21.72 3.92
N THR A 10 0.07 21.44 5.19
CA THR A 10 1.39 21.50 5.82
C THR A 10 1.64 20.22 6.61
N PHE A 11 2.79 19.60 6.43
CA PHE A 11 3.22 18.47 7.23
C PHE A 11 4.65 18.70 7.74
N ASN A 12 4.82 18.72 9.07
CA ASN A 12 6.10 19.00 9.74
C ASN A 12 6.84 20.22 9.17
N GLY A 13 6.11 21.31 8.92
CA GLY A 13 6.66 22.56 8.37
C GLY A 13 6.88 22.54 6.83
N ILE A 14 6.69 21.42 6.17
CA ILE A 14 6.77 21.32 4.71
C ILE A 14 5.40 21.63 4.11
N GLN A 15 5.36 22.64 3.26
CA GLN A 15 4.16 23.03 2.54
C GLN A 15 3.94 22.11 1.33
N GLY A 16 2.68 21.79 1.07
CA GLY A 16 2.24 21.03 -0.08
C GLY A 16 0.83 21.42 -0.49
N HIS A 17 0.30 20.73 -1.44
CA HIS A 17 -1.06 20.90 -1.92
C HIS A 17 -1.79 19.56 -1.95
N ARG A 18 -3.03 19.55 -1.51
CA ARG A 18 -3.93 18.43 -1.66
C ARG A 18 -4.89 18.71 -2.81
N TYR A 19 -4.97 17.76 -3.75
CA TYR A 19 -5.85 17.80 -4.90
C TYR A 19 -6.88 16.70 -4.79
N TRP A 20 -8.09 16.94 -5.26
CA TRP A 20 -9.15 15.95 -5.30
C TRP A 20 -9.32 15.43 -6.72
N PHE A 21 -9.07 14.15 -6.89
CA PHE A 21 -9.22 13.43 -8.13
C PHE A 21 -10.54 12.68 -8.13
N HIS A 22 -11.13 12.55 -9.30
CA HIS A 22 -12.29 11.69 -9.50
C HIS A 22 -12.04 10.77 -10.69
N GLU A 23 -12.05 9.47 -10.42
CA GLU A 23 -11.94 8.44 -11.44
C GLU A 23 -12.96 7.35 -11.14
N PRO A 24 -13.89 7.06 -12.05
CA PRO A 24 -14.97 6.14 -11.78
C PRO A 24 -14.50 4.76 -11.32
N PHE A 25 -15.07 4.32 -10.21
CA PHE A 25 -14.93 2.96 -9.69
C PHE A 25 -16.30 2.29 -9.81
N ASN A 26 -16.46 1.34 -10.73
CA ASN A 26 -17.75 0.73 -11.08
C ASN A 26 -17.68 -0.79 -10.94
N PHE A 27 -17.22 -1.29 -9.79
CA PHE A 27 -16.84 -2.68 -9.68
C PHE A 27 -17.58 -3.49 -8.61
N THR A 28 -18.23 -2.83 -7.65
CA THR A 28 -18.96 -3.56 -6.60
C THR A 28 -20.41 -3.84 -7.01
N GLY A 29 -20.94 -3.07 -7.96
CA GLY A 29 -22.35 -3.07 -8.33
C GLY A 29 -23.25 -2.38 -7.30
N VAL A 30 -22.66 -1.73 -6.30
CA VAL A 30 -23.37 -0.99 -5.24
C VAL A 30 -23.01 0.48 -5.40
N THR A 31 -23.97 1.28 -5.85
CA THR A 31 -23.74 2.66 -6.30
C THR A 31 -23.07 3.56 -5.26
N ASP A 32 -23.49 3.51 -4.00
CA ASP A 32 -22.92 4.33 -2.93
C ASP A 32 -21.47 3.92 -2.60
N VAL A 33 -21.15 2.64 -2.69
CA VAL A 33 -19.78 2.12 -2.55
C VAL A 33 -18.92 2.59 -3.71
N ASP A 34 -19.38 2.37 -4.94
CA ASP A 34 -18.63 2.73 -6.15
C ASP A 34 -18.40 4.25 -6.24
N GLN A 35 -19.38 5.07 -5.90
CA GLN A 35 -19.22 6.52 -5.79
C GLN A 35 -18.18 6.92 -4.74
N ARG A 36 -18.23 6.28 -3.55
CA ARG A 36 -17.27 6.55 -2.47
C ARG A 36 -15.83 6.20 -2.88
N LEU A 37 -15.63 5.13 -3.62
CA LEU A 37 -14.32 4.69 -4.09
C LEU A 37 -13.80 5.46 -5.30
N SER A 38 -14.63 6.23 -5.98
CA SER A 38 -14.27 6.98 -7.19
C SER A 38 -13.47 8.25 -6.92
N GLY A 39 -13.74 8.95 -5.81
CA GLY A 39 -13.06 10.19 -5.44
C GLY A 39 -11.90 9.93 -4.48
N PHE A 40 -10.74 10.56 -4.69
CA PHE A 40 -9.60 10.41 -3.79
C PHE A 40 -8.72 11.66 -3.68
N PRO A 41 -8.20 11.96 -2.48
CA PRO A 41 -7.24 13.03 -2.29
C PRO A 41 -5.84 12.58 -2.69
N VAL A 42 -5.09 13.49 -3.30
CA VAL A 42 -3.66 13.35 -3.59
C VAL A 42 -2.92 14.52 -2.97
N ALA A 43 -2.02 14.25 -2.05
CA ALA A 43 -1.16 15.23 -1.42
C ALA A 43 0.18 15.27 -2.16
N ILE A 44 0.55 16.44 -2.66
CA ILE A 44 1.81 16.69 -3.40
C ILE A 44 2.70 17.61 -2.59
N PHE A 45 3.93 17.17 -2.37
CA PHE A 45 4.98 17.95 -1.73
C PHE A 45 6.15 18.08 -2.69
N LEU A 46 6.55 19.31 -2.95
CA LEU A 46 7.64 19.62 -3.85
C LEU A 46 8.91 19.96 -3.07
N PRO A 47 10.10 19.70 -3.62
CA PRO A 47 11.35 20.17 -3.02
C PRO A 47 11.38 21.72 -2.96
N PRO A 48 12.19 22.31 -2.07
CA PRO A 48 12.26 23.77 -1.90
C PRO A 48 12.66 24.51 -3.17
N ASN A 49 13.52 23.89 -3.98
CA ASN A 49 13.90 24.40 -5.29
C ASN A 49 12.78 24.15 -6.31
N ARG A 50 12.64 25.07 -7.27
CA ARG A 50 11.62 24.91 -8.31
C ARG A 50 11.77 23.55 -9.01
N PRO A 51 10.70 22.74 -9.10
CA PRO A 51 10.75 21.47 -9.80
C PRO A 51 11.17 21.65 -11.26
N THR A 52 12.00 20.75 -11.75
CA THR A 52 12.43 20.67 -13.15
C THR A 52 12.05 19.31 -13.73
N SER A 53 12.23 19.15 -15.04
CA SER A 53 12.06 17.86 -15.71
C SER A 53 12.99 16.75 -15.16
N GLN A 54 14.02 17.12 -14.40
CA GLN A 54 14.94 16.20 -13.76
C GLN A 54 14.57 15.86 -12.30
N THR A 55 13.59 16.56 -11.72
CA THR A 55 13.17 16.30 -10.34
C THR A 55 12.55 14.90 -10.20
N PRO A 56 13.12 14.03 -9.37
CA PRO A 56 12.54 12.70 -9.14
C PRO A 56 11.22 12.79 -8.43
N LEU A 57 10.37 11.76 -8.62
CA LEU A 57 9.07 11.63 -7.95
C LEU A 57 8.99 10.31 -7.19
N VAL A 58 8.61 10.36 -5.92
CA VAL A 58 8.19 9.20 -5.14
C VAL A 58 6.67 9.21 -5.03
N ILE A 59 6.01 8.15 -5.49
CA ILE A 59 4.58 7.92 -5.26
C ILE A 59 4.43 6.90 -4.14
N GLY A 60 3.84 7.34 -3.01
CA GLY A 60 3.73 6.54 -1.79
C GLY A 60 2.33 6.02 -1.53
N ILE A 61 2.23 4.73 -1.21
CA ILE A 61 0.98 4.03 -0.86
C ILE A 61 1.13 3.43 0.54
N GLN A 62 0.18 3.74 1.40
CA GLN A 62 0.10 3.27 2.78
C GLN A 62 -0.37 1.81 2.87
N GLY A 63 -0.30 1.28 4.10
CA GLY A 63 -0.88 -0.01 4.44
C GLY A 63 -2.41 -0.02 4.37
N MET A 64 -2.97 -1.20 4.55
CA MET A 64 -4.42 -1.44 4.52
C MET A 64 -5.16 -0.51 5.48
N CYS A 65 -6.25 0.09 5.01
CA CYS A 65 -7.15 1.00 5.76
C CYS A 65 -6.51 2.30 6.26
N ALA A 66 -5.20 2.48 6.14
CA ALA A 66 -4.52 3.66 6.63
C ALA A 66 -4.69 4.85 5.65
N PRO A 67 -4.92 6.07 6.14
CA PRO A 67 -4.92 7.25 5.30
C PRO A 67 -3.50 7.57 4.80
N TYR A 68 -3.40 8.24 3.65
CA TYR A 68 -2.11 8.64 3.07
C TYR A 68 -1.22 9.42 4.05
N GLY A 69 -1.84 10.16 4.97
CA GLY A 69 -1.14 10.93 5.99
C GLY A 69 -0.22 10.11 6.91
N TRP A 70 -0.47 8.79 7.03
CA TRP A 70 0.44 7.91 7.78
C TRP A 70 1.81 7.74 7.12
N ASN A 71 1.90 7.96 5.81
CA ASN A 71 3.18 7.96 5.09
C ASN A 71 3.83 9.34 5.02
N ALA A 72 3.16 10.40 5.50
CA ALA A 72 3.69 11.75 5.38
C ALA A 72 5.02 11.97 6.13
N PHE A 73 5.38 11.08 7.06
CA PHE A 73 6.67 11.12 7.75
C PHE A 73 7.90 11.04 6.82
N ILE A 74 7.73 10.52 5.57
CA ILE A 74 8.82 10.45 4.58
C ILE A 74 9.06 11.81 3.89
N VAL A 75 8.06 12.70 3.90
CA VAL A 75 8.07 13.96 3.15
C VAL A 75 9.28 14.83 3.47
N PRO A 76 9.60 15.13 4.75
CA PRO A 76 10.74 16.01 5.06
C PRO A 76 12.07 15.49 4.51
N THR A 77 12.30 14.19 4.65
CA THR A 77 13.54 13.56 4.16
C THR A 77 13.65 13.64 2.65
N LEU A 78 12.59 13.29 1.93
CA LEU A 78 12.63 13.23 0.47
C LEU A 78 12.68 14.62 -0.17
N THR A 79 11.89 15.58 0.34
CA THR A 79 11.92 16.96 -0.20
C THR A 79 13.25 17.65 0.03
N GLN A 80 13.93 17.40 1.17
CA GLN A 80 15.29 17.88 1.43
C GLN A 80 16.34 17.23 0.50
N MET A 81 16.04 16.05 -0.04
CA MET A 81 16.88 15.38 -1.05
C MET A 81 16.62 15.88 -2.47
N GLY A 82 15.75 16.87 -2.68
CA GLY A 82 15.36 17.33 -4.02
C GLY A 82 14.33 16.45 -4.70
N ILE A 83 13.63 15.58 -3.96
CA ILE A 83 12.66 14.59 -4.50
C ILE A 83 11.23 15.06 -4.20
N ALA A 84 10.39 15.11 -5.23
CA ALA A 84 8.96 15.35 -5.06
C ALA A 84 8.25 14.11 -4.49
N VAL A 85 7.20 14.32 -3.71
CA VAL A 85 6.44 13.25 -3.06
C VAL A 85 4.96 13.39 -3.38
N ALA A 86 4.35 12.33 -3.86
CA ALA A 86 2.91 12.20 -4.03
C ALA A 86 2.37 11.09 -3.13
N LEU A 87 1.38 11.41 -2.30
CA LEU A 87 0.71 10.47 -1.39
C LEU A 87 -0.79 10.50 -1.68
N PHE A 88 -1.44 9.35 -1.75
CA PHE A 88 -2.88 9.30 -1.98
C PHE A 88 -3.55 8.08 -1.34
N ASP A 89 -4.86 8.15 -1.14
CA ASP A 89 -5.66 7.06 -0.58
C ASP A 89 -6.05 6.06 -1.67
N THR A 90 -5.71 4.80 -1.45
CA THR A 90 -6.18 3.68 -2.30
C THR A 90 -7.63 3.34 -2.00
N PRO A 91 -8.33 2.58 -2.87
CA PRO A 91 -9.67 2.11 -2.55
C PRO A 91 -9.73 1.43 -1.19
N LEU A 92 -10.76 1.73 -0.40
CA LEU A 92 -10.98 1.26 0.96
C LEU A 92 -9.98 1.80 2.01
N ALA A 93 -9.28 2.90 1.73
CA ALA A 93 -8.37 3.52 2.68
C ALA A 93 -8.64 5.02 2.84
N GLY A 94 -8.38 5.57 4.02
CA GLY A 94 -8.46 6.99 4.30
C GLY A 94 -9.80 7.62 3.92
N GLU A 95 -9.78 8.65 3.09
CA GLU A 95 -11.00 9.33 2.60
C GLU A 95 -11.84 8.46 1.65
N ARG A 96 -11.29 7.38 1.12
CA ARG A 96 -12.03 6.36 0.33
C ARG A 96 -12.56 5.22 1.18
N SER A 97 -12.35 5.25 2.50
CA SER A 97 -12.96 4.30 3.43
C SER A 97 -14.48 4.47 3.46
N LEU A 98 -15.21 3.38 3.65
CA LEU A 98 -16.66 3.39 3.81
C LEU A 98 -17.10 3.95 5.16
N VAL A 99 -16.19 3.99 6.11
CA VAL A 99 -16.40 4.56 7.46
C VAL A 99 -15.33 5.62 7.71
N ARG A 100 -15.75 6.80 8.17
CA ARG A 100 -14.85 7.95 8.33
C ARG A 100 -13.92 7.85 9.55
N THR A 101 -14.30 7.08 10.56
CA THR A 101 -13.51 6.94 11.79
C THR A 101 -12.72 5.64 11.74
N PHE A 102 -11.40 5.70 11.90
CA PHE A 102 -10.58 4.50 11.95
C PHE A 102 -10.83 3.73 13.25
N SER A 103 -11.42 2.56 13.14
CA SER A 103 -11.68 1.64 14.27
C SER A 103 -11.13 0.22 14.01
N GLY A 104 -10.51 0.00 12.87
CA GLY A 104 -9.89 -1.27 12.49
C GLY A 104 -10.42 -1.81 11.16
N LEU A 105 -9.68 -2.76 10.57
CA LEU A 105 -9.99 -3.34 9.24
C LEU A 105 -11.42 -3.89 9.17
N VAL A 106 -11.81 -4.67 10.16
CA VAL A 106 -13.12 -5.36 10.12
C VAL A 106 -14.24 -4.34 10.18
N GLN A 107 -14.16 -3.37 11.08
CA GLN A 107 -15.20 -2.37 11.30
C GLN A 107 -15.27 -1.33 10.16
N ASN A 108 -14.12 -0.93 9.62
CA ASN A 108 -14.08 0.14 8.64
C ASN A 108 -14.32 -0.32 7.21
N GLU A 109 -13.92 -1.54 6.87
CA GLU A 109 -13.93 -2.00 5.48
C GLU A 109 -14.80 -3.25 5.29
N ILE A 110 -14.55 -4.29 6.08
CA ILE A 110 -15.17 -5.60 5.84
C ILE A 110 -16.65 -5.58 6.19
N ALA A 111 -17.00 -5.16 7.40
CA ALA A 111 -18.40 -5.14 7.84
C ALA A 111 -19.28 -4.23 6.95
N PRO A 112 -18.89 -3.00 6.62
CA PRO A 112 -19.66 -2.14 5.72
C PRO A 112 -19.86 -2.70 4.31
N LEU A 113 -18.87 -3.43 3.77
CA LEU A 113 -19.02 -4.11 2.48
C LEU A 113 -20.01 -5.26 2.55
N LEU A 114 -19.93 -6.09 3.59
CA LEU A 114 -20.85 -7.21 3.80
C LEU A 114 -22.30 -6.75 4.06
N GLU A 115 -22.48 -5.68 4.83
CA GLU A 115 -23.79 -5.06 5.06
C GLU A 115 -24.43 -4.61 3.75
N ARG A 116 -23.60 -4.11 2.81
CA ARG A 116 -24.01 -3.73 1.47
C ARG A 116 -24.03 -4.88 0.47
N ARG A 117 -23.85 -6.12 0.93
CA ARG A 117 -23.83 -7.34 0.11
C ARG A 117 -22.75 -7.35 -0.98
N VAL A 118 -21.66 -6.61 -0.79
CA VAL A 118 -20.49 -6.69 -1.66
C VAL A 118 -19.76 -7.99 -1.41
N SER A 119 -19.47 -8.74 -2.47
CA SER A 119 -18.70 -9.97 -2.36
C SER A 119 -17.24 -9.70 -2.02
N LEU A 120 -16.74 -10.31 -0.95
CA LEU A 120 -15.33 -10.26 -0.56
C LEU A 120 -14.61 -11.46 -1.18
N ASP A 121 -14.15 -11.29 -2.41
CA ASP A 121 -13.49 -12.31 -3.19
C ASP A 121 -12.20 -11.82 -3.85
N THR A 122 -11.51 -12.71 -4.53
CA THR A 122 -10.27 -12.39 -5.25
C THR A 122 -10.50 -11.46 -6.44
N GLN A 123 -11.73 -11.42 -6.98
CA GLN A 123 -12.08 -10.46 -8.04
C GLN A 123 -12.13 -9.03 -7.50
N LEU A 124 -12.74 -8.81 -6.34
CA LEU A 124 -12.72 -7.49 -5.70
C LEU A 124 -11.29 -7.03 -5.43
N LEU A 125 -10.42 -7.92 -4.93
CA LEU A 125 -9.02 -7.61 -4.70
C LEU A 125 -8.30 -7.22 -6.00
N LEU A 126 -8.52 -7.97 -7.09
CA LEU A 126 -7.95 -7.65 -8.40
C LEU A 126 -8.42 -6.26 -8.88
N ARG A 127 -9.69 -5.94 -8.69
CA ARG A 127 -10.25 -4.63 -9.05
C ARG A 127 -9.62 -3.50 -8.22
N ILE A 128 -9.42 -3.71 -6.91
CA ILE A 128 -8.72 -2.76 -6.03
C ILE A 128 -7.29 -2.53 -6.51
N PHE A 129 -6.54 -3.59 -6.83
CA PHE A 129 -5.17 -3.48 -7.32
C PHE A 129 -5.10 -2.79 -8.68
N SER A 130 -5.98 -3.16 -9.62
CA SER A 130 -6.06 -2.53 -10.93
C SER A 130 -6.46 -1.06 -10.85
N CYS A 131 -7.40 -0.73 -9.96
CA CYS A 131 -7.77 0.66 -9.68
C CYS A 131 -6.57 1.44 -9.11
N THR A 132 -5.88 0.87 -8.13
CA THR A 132 -4.69 1.52 -7.55
C THR A 132 -3.61 1.75 -8.61
N ALA A 133 -3.33 0.78 -9.48
CA ALA A 133 -2.37 0.94 -10.56
C ALA A 133 -2.77 2.04 -11.55
N ARG A 134 -4.06 2.11 -11.89
CA ARG A 134 -4.63 3.21 -12.68
C ARG A 134 -4.44 4.57 -11.98
N ASP A 135 -4.75 4.64 -10.69
CA ASP A 135 -4.61 5.87 -9.90
C ASP A 135 -3.13 6.31 -9.82
N VAL A 136 -2.19 5.37 -9.69
CA VAL A 136 -0.74 5.65 -9.78
C VAL A 136 -0.38 6.28 -11.12
N ARG A 137 -0.89 5.74 -12.24
CA ARG A 137 -0.65 6.34 -13.57
C ARG A 137 -1.20 7.76 -13.65
N LEU A 138 -2.44 7.96 -13.19
CA LEU A 138 -3.09 9.27 -13.20
C LEU A 138 -2.30 10.30 -12.39
N VAL A 139 -1.84 9.93 -11.19
CA VAL A 139 -1.02 10.81 -10.34
C VAL A 139 0.31 11.13 -11.02
N ARG A 140 0.99 10.12 -11.59
CA ARG A 140 2.23 10.30 -12.36
C ARG A 140 2.05 11.30 -13.50
N ASP A 141 1.05 11.04 -14.37
CA ASP A 141 0.83 11.83 -15.58
C ASP A 141 0.46 13.27 -15.21
N TRP A 142 -0.41 13.44 -14.23
CA TRP A 142 -0.78 14.76 -13.74
C TRP A 142 0.41 15.52 -13.11
N CYS A 143 1.26 14.85 -12.33
CA CYS A 143 2.47 15.48 -11.80
C CYS A 143 3.42 15.88 -12.94
N GLY A 144 3.52 15.07 -13.98
CA GLY A 144 4.27 15.39 -15.21
C GLY A 144 3.78 16.65 -15.89
N GLU A 145 2.48 16.73 -16.15
CA GLU A 145 1.85 17.88 -16.80
C GLU A 145 1.89 19.14 -15.94
N ARG A 146 1.54 19.03 -14.66
CA ARG A 146 1.37 20.18 -13.77
C ARG A 146 2.67 20.78 -13.29
N TYR A 147 3.65 19.94 -12.99
CA TYR A 147 4.92 20.32 -12.37
C TYR A 147 6.13 20.06 -13.23
N ASN A 148 5.93 19.62 -14.48
CA ASN A 148 7.00 19.23 -15.39
C ASN A 148 7.91 18.13 -14.81
N LEU A 149 7.34 17.22 -14.00
CA LEU A 149 8.05 16.06 -13.46
C LEU A 149 8.05 14.96 -14.50
N THR A 150 9.00 14.97 -15.40
CA THR A 150 9.06 13.97 -16.44
C THR A 150 9.63 12.64 -15.95
N ASP A 151 9.24 11.63 -16.57
CA ASP A 151 9.15 10.21 -16.37
C ASP A 151 10.45 9.43 -16.07
N THR A 152 11.59 10.04 -15.96
CA THR A 152 12.84 9.26 -15.94
C THR A 152 13.21 8.72 -14.56
N ARG A 153 12.78 9.37 -13.47
CA ARG A 153 13.14 9.02 -12.09
C ARG A 153 11.91 8.93 -11.18
N ILE A 154 11.07 7.91 -11.42
CA ILE A 154 9.92 7.61 -10.57
C ILE A 154 10.22 6.39 -9.70
N ALA A 155 9.97 6.52 -8.39
CA ALA A 155 9.95 5.40 -7.46
C ALA A 155 8.54 5.20 -6.91
N LEU A 156 8.13 3.95 -6.79
CA LEU A 156 6.94 3.55 -6.06
C LEU A 156 7.36 3.09 -4.66
N PHE A 157 6.72 3.64 -3.65
CA PHE A 157 6.95 3.31 -2.25
C PHE A 157 5.69 2.75 -1.62
N GLY A 158 5.79 1.58 -1.00
CA GLY A 158 4.67 0.93 -0.34
C GLY A 158 4.98 0.53 1.11
N VAL A 159 3.94 0.54 1.95
CA VAL A 159 4.00 0.05 3.33
C VAL A 159 3.00 -1.09 3.48
N SER A 160 3.42 -2.26 3.99
CA SER A 160 2.54 -3.42 4.24
C SER A 160 1.76 -3.83 2.98
N MET A 161 0.43 -3.82 3.00
CA MET A 161 -0.42 -4.08 1.82
C MET A 161 -0.11 -3.12 0.66
N GLY A 162 0.28 -1.88 0.95
CA GLY A 162 0.69 -0.92 -0.07
C GLY A 162 1.90 -1.38 -0.90
N VAL A 163 2.74 -2.27 -0.35
CA VAL A 163 3.84 -2.89 -1.14
C VAL A 163 3.28 -3.76 -2.26
N LEU A 164 2.25 -4.56 -2.00
CA LEU A 164 1.61 -5.39 -3.03
C LEU A 164 0.95 -4.53 -4.10
N GLN A 165 0.28 -3.46 -3.71
CA GLN A 165 -0.39 -2.54 -4.64
C GLN A 165 0.62 -1.77 -5.50
N THR A 166 1.70 -1.24 -4.91
CA THR A 166 2.78 -0.59 -5.66
C THR A 166 3.54 -1.57 -6.54
N ALA A 167 3.79 -2.79 -6.04
CA ALA A 167 4.43 -3.84 -6.82
C ALA A 167 3.57 -4.27 -8.01
N PHE A 168 2.25 -4.28 -7.86
CA PHE A 168 1.34 -4.57 -8.97
C PHE A 168 1.43 -3.48 -10.05
N ALA A 169 1.35 -2.19 -9.69
CA ALA A 169 1.53 -1.09 -10.63
C ALA A 169 2.92 -1.12 -11.30
N PHE A 170 3.96 -1.45 -10.53
CA PHE A 170 5.33 -1.57 -11.02
C PHE A 170 5.50 -2.72 -12.02
N SER A 171 4.96 -3.91 -11.72
CA SER A 171 5.20 -5.11 -12.52
C SER A 171 4.21 -5.24 -13.68
N ALA A 172 2.92 -5.01 -13.46
CA ALA A 172 1.89 -5.19 -14.48
C ALA A 172 1.87 -4.04 -15.50
N ASP A 173 2.07 -2.81 -15.02
CA ASP A 173 1.98 -1.58 -15.84
C ASP A 173 3.34 -0.98 -16.20
N GLY A 174 4.44 -1.49 -15.65
CA GLY A 174 5.80 -1.00 -15.92
C GLY A 174 6.06 0.40 -15.37
N ILE A 175 5.33 0.83 -14.33
CA ILE A 175 5.45 2.18 -13.78
C ILE A 175 6.65 2.27 -12.85
N GLY A 176 7.54 3.22 -13.15
CA GLY A 176 8.66 3.55 -12.28
C GLY A 176 9.95 2.75 -12.54
N LYS A 177 11.04 3.25 -11.98
CA LYS A 177 12.39 2.67 -12.06
C LYS A 177 12.81 1.99 -10.76
N ARG A 178 12.11 2.29 -9.66
CA ARG A 178 12.38 1.71 -8.34
C ARG A 178 11.08 1.33 -7.66
N LEU A 179 11.11 0.15 -7.06
CA LEU A 179 10.09 -0.31 -6.12
C LEU A 179 10.72 -0.42 -4.74
N LEU A 180 10.21 0.36 -3.79
CA LEU A 180 10.68 0.43 -2.41
C LEU A 180 9.54 -0.01 -1.50
N GLY A 181 9.70 -1.11 -0.82
CA GLY A 181 8.68 -1.67 0.07
C GLY A 181 9.15 -1.77 1.51
N THR A 182 8.26 -1.51 2.47
CA THR A 182 8.55 -1.71 3.89
C THR A 182 7.48 -2.57 4.54
N ILE A 183 7.90 -3.51 5.41
CA ILE A 183 7.04 -4.49 6.09
C ILE A 183 6.06 -5.18 5.14
N GLY A 184 6.55 -5.53 3.95
CA GLY A 184 5.80 -6.18 2.87
C GLY A 184 6.72 -6.60 1.74
N HIS A 185 6.24 -7.45 0.84
CA HIS A 185 6.96 -7.86 -0.37
C HIS A 185 5.99 -8.12 -1.52
N ALA A 186 6.52 -8.28 -2.75
CA ALA A 186 5.71 -8.34 -3.97
C ALA A 186 5.00 -9.70 -4.23
N ASN A 187 5.25 -10.75 -3.44
CA ASN A 187 4.63 -12.05 -3.67
C ASN A 187 3.35 -12.22 -2.85
N LEU A 188 2.20 -11.98 -3.48
CA LEU A 188 0.88 -12.06 -2.84
C LEU A 188 0.59 -13.45 -2.25
N LYS A 189 0.98 -14.53 -2.94
CA LYS A 189 0.72 -15.90 -2.48
C LYS A 189 1.41 -16.19 -1.14
N THR A 190 2.70 -15.86 -1.03
CA THR A 190 3.46 -16.09 0.21
C THR A 190 3.08 -15.10 1.30
N PHE A 191 2.72 -13.86 0.94
CA PHE A 191 2.18 -12.87 1.86
C PHE A 191 0.86 -13.34 2.46
N ALA A 192 -0.10 -13.77 1.64
CA ALA A 192 -1.38 -14.29 2.08
C ALA A 192 -1.23 -15.54 2.98
N LYS A 193 -0.29 -16.44 2.64
CA LYS A 193 0.02 -17.61 3.46
C LYS A 193 0.57 -17.23 4.83
N SER A 194 1.51 -16.28 4.89
CA SER A 194 2.09 -15.80 6.15
C SER A 194 1.03 -15.14 7.02
N TRP A 195 0.22 -14.28 6.42
CA TRP A 195 -0.88 -13.60 7.09
C TRP A 195 -1.94 -14.58 7.62
N GLY A 196 -2.35 -15.55 6.82
CA GLY A 196 -3.26 -16.60 7.23
C GLY A 196 -2.72 -17.42 8.40
N ASN A 197 -1.45 -17.79 8.38
CA ASN A 197 -0.80 -18.54 9.45
C ASN A 197 -0.67 -17.72 10.75
N SER A 198 -0.58 -16.41 10.67
CA SER A 198 -0.49 -15.54 11.86
C SER A 198 -1.86 -15.28 12.49
N ILE A 199 -2.92 -15.20 11.70
CA ILE A 199 -4.27 -14.92 12.19
C ILE A 199 -4.97 -16.21 12.67
N LEU A 200 -4.77 -17.33 11.98
CA LEU A 200 -5.45 -18.60 12.29
C LEU A 200 -5.09 -19.17 13.69
N PRO A 201 -3.81 -19.16 14.14
CA PRO A 201 -3.47 -19.60 15.48
C PRO A 201 -4.07 -18.73 16.59
N ASP A 202 -4.12 -17.41 16.39
CA ASP A 202 -4.74 -16.48 17.36
C ASP A 202 -6.25 -16.72 17.47
N LEU A 203 -6.90 -17.03 16.35
CA LEU A 203 -8.31 -17.45 16.32
C LEU A 203 -8.51 -18.85 16.92
N ALA A 204 -7.53 -19.75 16.74
CA ALA A 204 -7.60 -21.12 17.27
C ALA A 204 -7.08 -21.24 18.71
N ALA A 205 -6.10 -20.43 19.10
CA ALA A 205 -5.48 -20.46 20.43
C ALA A 205 -6.34 -19.80 21.52
N SER A 206 -7.43 -19.13 21.15
CA SER A 206 -8.41 -18.59 22.09
C SER A 206 -9.83 -19.15 21.88
N PRO A 207 -10.03 -20.48 21.92
CA PRO A 207 -11.39 -21.00 21.91
C PRO A 207 -12.22 -20.49 23.12
N LEU A 208 -11.56 -20.24 24.25
CA LEU A 208 -12.16 -19.59 25.43
C LEU A 208 -12.42 -18.09 25.19
N GLY A 209 -11.56 -17.37 24.50
CA GLY A 209 -11.79 -15.98 24.08
C GLY A 209 -12.94 -15.88 23.07
N LEU A 210 -12.97 -16.79 22.11
CA LEU A 210 -14.07 -16.92 21.14
C LEU A 210 -15.41 -17.28 21.85
N LEU A 211 -15.38 -18.22 22.82
CA LEU A 211 -16.55 -18.62 23.58
C LEU A 211 -17.02 -17.51 24.53
N ALA A 212 -16.09 -16.83 25.20
CA ALA A 212 -16.42 -15.72 26.10
C ALA A 212 -16.96 -14.51 25.31
N GLU A 213 -16.41 -14.20 24.15
CA GLU A 213 -16.95 -13.17 23.27
C GLU A 213 -18.33 -13.58 22.72
N VAL A 214 -18.52 -14.81 22.29
CA VAL A 214 -19.82 -15.34 21.83
C VAL A 214 -20.85 -15.32 22.95
N LEU A 215 -20.47 -15.69 24.17
CA LEU A 215 -21.38 -15.69 25.35
C LEU A 215 -21.69 -14.27 25.85
N LEU A 216 -20.78 -13.31 25.65
CA LEU A 216 -20.98 -11.90 26.00
C LEU A 216 -21.67 -11.08 24.92
N GLY A 217 -22.05 -11.69 23.79
CA GLY A 217 -22.85 -11.06 22.73
C GLY A 217 -22.12 -10.00 21.88
N LYS A 218 -20.79 -9.83 22.04
CA LYS A 218 -20.04 -8.75 21.39
C LYS A 218 -19.33 -9.15 20.10
N SER A 219 -19.23 -10.45 19.78
CA SER A 219 -18.30 -10.92 18.72
C SER A 219 -18.92 -11.67 17.55
N LEU A 220 -20.20 -12.04 17.60
CA LEU A 220 -20.83 -12.75 16.48
C LEU A 220 -20.71 -12.01 15.13
N PRO A 221 -20.87 -10.67 15.05
CA PRO A 221 -20.65 -9.92 13.82
C PRO A 221 -19.19 -9.96 13.32
N ALA A 222 -18.22 -9.84 14.24
CA ALA A 222 -16.79 -9.86 13.88
C ALA A 222 -16.34 -11.23 13.34
N ILE A 223 -16.78 -12.32 13.96
CA ILE A 223 -16.48 -13.68 13.49
C ILE A 223 -17.13 -13.95 12.13
N LYS A 224 -18.41 -13.59 11.96
CA LYS A 224 -19.10 -13.71 10.67
C LYS A 224 -18.40 -12.92 9.57
N SER A 225 -17.84 -11.75 9.89
CA SER A 225 -17.10 -10.90 8.96
C SER A 225 -15.72 -11.49 8.59
N MET A 226 -15.11 -12.27 9.49
CA MET A 226 -13.80 -12.88 9.23
C MET A 226 -13.86 -14.09 8.30
N VAL A 227 -14.96 -14.83 8.25
CA VAL A 227 -15.09 -16.03 7.40
C VAL A 227 -14.85 -15.73 5.91
N PRO A 228 -15.45 -14.67 5.30
CA PRO A 228 -15.16 -14.31 3.92
C PRO A 228 -13.68 -13.93 3.68
N VAL A 229 -13.05 -13.21 4.64
CA VAL A 229 -11.64 -12.84 4.55
C VAL A 229 -10.75 -14.08 4.57
N LEU A 230 -11.01 -15.02 5.48
CA LEU A 230 -10.26 -16.29 5.54
C LEU A 230 -10.43 -17.12 4.26
N ARG A 231 -11.63 -17.15 3.68
CA ARG A 231 -11.85 -17.77 2.36
C ARG A 231 -11.06 -17.09 1.27
N MET A 232 -11.07 -15.76 1.21
CA MET A 232 -10.28 -14.98 0.24
C MET A 232 -8.78 -15.27 0.41
N VAL A 233 -8.24 -15.23 1.64
CA VAL A 233 -6.84 -15.56 1.94
C VAL A 233 -6.50 -16.98 1.49
N LYS A 234 -7.39 -17.95 1.73
CA LYS A 234 -7.22 -19.32 1.26
C LYS A 234 -7.15 -19.38 -0.28
N HIS A 235 -8.07 -18.74 -0.99
CA HIS A 235 -8.04 -18.69 -2.47
C HIS A 235 -6.76 -18.04 -3.01
N LEU A 236 -6.31 -16.94 -2.40
CA LEU A 236 -5.03 -16.30 -2.75
C LEU A 236 -3.83 -17.24 -2.53
N SER A 237 -3.86 -18.06 -1.47
CA SER A 237 -2.80 -19.03 -1.17
C SER A 237 -2.73 -20.16 -2.21
N TYR A 238 -3.87 -20.59 -2.76
CA TYR A 238 -3.95 -21.63 -3.79
C TYR A 238 -3.70 -21.09 -5.21
N ALA A 239 -3.58 -19.76 -5.36
CA ALA A 239 -3.30 -19.10 -6.63
C ALA A 239 -4.31 -19.48 -7.73
N ASP A 240 -5.62 -19.33 -7.44
CA ASP A 240 -6.63 -19.35 -8.48
C ASP A 240 -6.35 -18.31 -9.57
N GLU A 241 -7.12 -18.29 -10.64
CA GLU A 241 -6.88 -17.40 -11.78
C GLU A 241 -6.83 -15.92 -11.35
N CYS A 242 -7.80 -15.46 -10.55
CA CYS A 242 -7.81 -14.09 -10.04
C CYS A 242 -6.65 -13.83 -9.06
N GLY A 243 -6.34 -14.80 -8.20
CA GLY A 243 -5.19 -14.70 -7.28
C GLY A 243 -3.86 -14.64 -8.02
N ARG A 244 -3.71 -15.38 -9.13
CA ARG A 244 -2.55 -15.24 -10.03
C ARG A 244 -2.53 -13.87 -10.69
N ALA A 245 -3.66 -13.39 -11.19
CA ALA A 245 -3.75 -12.06 -11.81
C ALA A 245 -3.48 -10.92 -10.82
N CYS A 246 -3.81 -11.06 -9.53
CA CYS A 246 -3.47 -10.09 -8.48
C CYS A 246 -1.99 -10.13 -8.06
N ASN A 247 -1.30 -11.25 -8.30
CA ASN A 247 0.07 -11.41 -7.80
C ASN A 247 1.07 -10.65 -8.69
N PRO A 248 1.77 -9.62 -8.17
CA PRO A 248 2.79 -8.88 -8.93
C PRO A 248 3.85 -9.79 -9.58
N MET A 249 4.17 -10.92 -8.93
CA MET A 249 5.17 -11.87 -9.42
C MET A 249 4.76 -12.56 -10.72
N THR A 250 3.50 -12.53 -11.10
CA THR A 250 3.00 -13.04 -12.39
C THR A 250 3.53 -12.22 -13.58
N TYR A 251 3.93 -10.98 -13.33
CA TYR A 251 4.33 -10.02 -14.36
C TYR A 251 5.83 -9.70 -14.36
N LEU A 252 6.66 -10.55 -13.74
CA LEU A 252 8.11 -10.31 -13.62
C LEU A 252 8.83 -10.07 -14.94
N GLU A 253 8.41 -10.77 -16.00
CA GLU A 253 8.97 -10.61 -17.34
C GLU A 253 8.75 -9.21 -17.96
N ARG A 254 7.76 -8.46 -17.43
CA ARG A 254 7.47 -7.08 -17.86
C ARG A 254 8.34 -6.06 -17.11
N VAL A 255 8.96 -6.46 -16.01
CA VAL A 255 9.81 -5.57 -15.22
C VAL A 255 11.10 -5.31 -15.96
N ASN A 256 11.43 -4.02 -16.13
CA ASN A 256 12.69 -3.65 -16.74
C ASN A 256 13.88 -4.19 -15.91
N PRO A 257 14.81 -4.97 -16.52
CA PRO A 257 15.93 -5.56 -15.79
C PRO A 257 16.86 -4.53 -15.10
N LYS A 258 16.82 -3.26 -15.54
CA LYS A 258 17.57 -2.15 -14.91
C LYS A 258 16.81 -1.51 -13.73
N SER A 259 15.60 -1.96 -13.45
CA SER A 259 14.83 -1.45 -12.32
C SER A 259 15.33 -2.04 -11.00
N ARG A 260 15.34 -1.20 -9.97
CA ARG A 260 15.78 -1.57 -8.63
C ARG A 260 14.60 -1.91 -7.74
N VAL A 261 14.65 -3.05 -7.06
CA VAL A 261 13.63 -3.48 -6.11
C VAL A 261 14.25 -3.69 -4.73
N ARG A 262 13.72 -3.02 -3.71
CA ARG A 262 14.24 -3.07 -2.34
C ARG A 262 13.13 -3.25 -1.34
N PHE A 263 13.30 -4.21 -0.42
CA PHE A 263 12.38 -4.40 0.69
C PHE A 263 13.09 -4.20 2.02
N LEU A 264 12.41 -3.54 2.97
CA LEU A 264 12.83 -3.38 4.36
C LEU A 264 11.86 -4.14 5.25
N ILE A 265 12.33 -5.19 5.92
CA ILE A 265 11.49 -6.12 6.68
C ILE A 265 11.96 -6.18 8.13
N GLY A 266 11.02 -6.28 9.05
CA GLY A 266 11.33 -6.56 10.46
C GLY A 266 11.68 -8.03 10.67
N GLU A 267 12.72 -8.29 11.45
CA GLU A 267 13.12 -9.66 11.84
C GLU A 267 11.99 -10.37 12.61
N CYS A 268 11.29 -9.61 13.45
CA CYS A 268 10.20 -10.09 14.32
C CYS A 268 8.80 -9.79 13.76
N ASP A 269 8.69 -9.57 12.44
CA ASP A 269 7.40 -9.27 11.82
C ASP A 269 6.51 -10.53 11.79
N PRO A 270 5.37 -10.56 12.50
CA PRO A 270 4.51 -11.74 12.52
C PRO A 270 3.72 -11.93 11.23
N LEU A 271 3.57 -10.88 10.40
CA LEU A 271 2.76 -10.90 9.19
C LEU A 271 3.59 -11.14 7.93
N VAL A 272 4.89 -10.84 7.97
CA VAL A 272 5.78 -10.93 6.80
C VAL A 272 6.95 -11.85 7.10
N ASN A 273 6.97 -13.00 6.45
CA ASN A 273 8.07 -13.94 6.60
C ASN A 273 9.33 -13.43 5.89
N VAL A 274 10.43 -13.31 6.66
CA VAL A 274 11.73 -12.80 6.19
C VAL A 274 12.29 -13.64 5.03
N ALA A 275 12.22 -14.98 5.15
CA ALA A 275 12.72 -15.87 4.10
C ALA A 275 11.92 -15.71 2.80
N ALA A 276 10.59 -15.56 2.90
CA ALA A 276 9.73 -15.31 1.75
C ALA A 276 10.02 -13.95 1.10
N ALA A 277 10.28 -12.91 1.89
CA ALA A 277 10.66 -11.59 1.38
C ALA A 277 12.01 -11.60 0.66
N LYS A 278 13.02 -12.28 1.22
CA LYS A 278 14.32 -12.49 0.57
C LYS A 278 14.20 -13.27 -0.74
N ALA A 279 13.45 -14.38 -0.73
CA ALA A 279 13.19 -15.17 -1.92
C ALA A 279 12.39 -14.40 -2.99
N CYS A 280 11.48 -13.52 -2.58
CA CYS A 280 10.78 -12.62 -3.49
C CYS A 280 11.74 -11.59 -4.12
N ALA A 281 12.57 -10.95 -3.31
CA ALA A 281 13.54 -9.96 -3.80
C ALA A 281 14.53 -10.57 -4.81
N SER A 282 15.02 -11.78 -4.57
CA SER A 282 16.01 -12.46 -5.44
C SER A 282 15.47 -12.82 -6.83
N GLN A 283 14.16 -12.72 -7.07
CA GLN A 283 13.57 -12.95 -8.39
C GLN A 283 13.65 -11.70 -9.31
N PHE A 284 13.99 -10.53 -8.77
CA PHE A 284 14.24 -9.33 -9.56
C PHE A 284 15.72 -9.22 -9.88
N SER A 285 16.08 -8.77 -11.08
CA SER A 285 17.48 -8.67 -11.55
C SER A 285 18.35 -7.80 -10.63
N ASP A 286 17.82 -6.70 -10.09
CA ASP A 286 18.44 -5.86 -9.06
C ASP A 286 17.51 -5.78 -7.84
N GLY A 287 17.31 -6.93 -7.18
CA GLY A 287 16.46 -7.09 -6.02
C GLY A 287 17.24 -7.34 -4.74
N ALA A 288 16.90 -6.65 -3.63
CA ALA A 288 17.46 -6.90 -2.31
C ALA A 288 16.43 -6.74 -1.19
N CYS A 289 16.67 -7.48 -0.09
CA CYS A 289 15.84 -7.41 1.11
C CYS A 289 16.73 -7.13 2.32
N TYR A 290 16.42 -6.04 3.03
CA TYR A 290 17.08 -5.60 4.24
C TYR A 290 16.25 -6.00 5.45
N VAL A 291 16.90 -6.62 6.44
CA VAL A 291 16.23 -7.08 7.66
C VAL A 291 16.67 -6.21 8.82
N VAL A 292 15.71 -5.65 9.55
CA VAL A 292 15.97 -4.83 10.74
C VAL A 292 15.79 -5.70 11.99
N PRO A 293 16.87 -5.93 12.77
CA PRO A 293 16.78 -6.70 14.00
C PRO A 293 15.79 -6.11 14.99
N GLY A 294 14.99 -6.96 15.63
CA GLY A 294 14.00 -6.56 16.64
C GLY A 294 12.83 -5.72 16.13
N MET A 295 12.73 -5.45 14.84
CA MET A 295 11.57 -4.75 14.26
C MET A 295 10.44 -5.75 13.98
N GLY A 296 9.22 -5.39 14.40
CA GLY A 296 7.97 -6.07 14.09
C GLY A 296 7.23 -5.43 12.92
N HIS A 297 5.92 -5.64 12.85
CA HIS A 297 5.07 -5.01 11.80
C HIS A 297 4.76 -3.56 12.16
N GLY A 298 5.65 -2.64 11.80
CA GLY A 298 5.53 -1.21 12.12
C GLY A 298 5.92 -0.81 13.55
N THR A 299 6.52 -1.74 14.32
CA THR A 299 6.99 -1.49 15.68
C THR A 299 8.48 -1.82 15.79
N THR A 300 9.17 -1.18 16.72
CA THR A 300 10.58 -1.48 17.06
C THR A 300 10.71 -1.70 18.55
N ARG A 301 11.52 -2.68 18.94
CA ARG A 301 11.78 -2.95 20.36
C ARG A 301 12.90 -2.08 20.92
N PHE A 302 13.90 -1.76 20.11
CA PHE A 302 15.10 -1.03 20.52
C PHE A 302 15.58 -0.10 19.41
N GLY A 303 16.27 0.99 19.80
CA GLY A 303 16.94 1.88 18.85
C GLY A 303 16.02 2.85 18.12
N LEU A 304 16.23 2.96 16.83
CA LEU A 304 15.47 3.88 15.98
C LEU A 304 13.99 3.48 15.86
N SER A 305 13.10 4.46 15.74
CA SER A 305 11.68 4.19 15.45
C SER A 305 11.51 3.55 14.06
N PHE A 306 10.35 2.93 13.83
CA PHE A 306 9.98 2.43 12.49
C PHE A 306 10.14 3.53 11.42
N CYS A 307 9.64 4.72 11.71
CA CYS A 307 9.73 5.85 10.78
C CYS A 307 11.18 6.23 10.46
N ASP A 308 12.09 6.18 11.43
CA ASP A 308 13.50 6.52 11.23
C ASP A 308 14.22 5.45 10.39
N HIS A 309 13.93 4.17 10.63
CA HIS A 309 14.44 3.09 9.78
C HIS A 309 13.98 3.27 8.32
N VAL A 310 12.71 3.61 8.10
CA VAL A 310 12.17 3.85 6.75
C VAL A 310 12.81 5.08 6.12
N ARG A 311 12.95 6.20 6.84
CA ARG A 311 13.63 7.39 6.33
C ARG A 311 15.06 7.12 5.92
N TYR A 312 15.82 6.43 6.77
CA TYR A 312 17.20 6.02 6.47
C TYR A 312 17.26 5.10 5.24
N PHE A 313 16.37 4.11 5.17
CA PHE A 313 16.25 3.21 4.02
C PHE A 313 16.00 4.00 2.72
N LEU A 314 15.00 4.89 2.71
CA LEU A 314 14.68 5.70 1.54
C LEU A 314 15.83 6.63 1.16
N ALA A 315 16.45 7.30 2.12
CA ALA A 315 17.60 8.17 1.88
C ALA A 315 18.78 7.41 1.26
N THR A 316 19.02 6.17 1.71
CA THR A 316 20.07 5.30 1.15
C THR A 316 19.72 4.82 -0.25
N GLN A 317 18.49 4.35 -0.46
CA GLN A 317 18.08 3.76 -1.75
C GLN A 317 17.84 4.81 -2.85
N LEU A 318 17.65 6.06 -2.49
CA LEU A 318 17.42 7.19 -3.40
C LEU A 318 18.60 8.19 -3.41
N GLY A 319 19.68 7.89 -2.69
CA GLY A 319 20.81 8.83 -2.54
C GLY A 319 21.50 9.21 -3.84
N ASP A 320 21.53 8.32 -4.82
CA ASP A 320 22.05 8.56 -6.17
C ASP A 320 21.09 9.39 -7.06
N TRP A 321 19.92 9.77 -6.55
CA TRP A 321 18.97 10.71 -7.18
C TRP A 321 19.12 12.15 -6.66
N ARG A 322 19.98 12.37 -5.65
CA ARG A 322 20.33 13.72 -5.21
C ARG A 322 21.07 14.45 -6.36
N GLU A 323 20.69 15.66 -6.58
CA GLU A 323 21.41 16.59 -7.46
C GLU A 323 22.45 17.37 -6.66
#